data_02d1650c82f95c4be6ec7f7ecde1034b
#
_entry.id   02d1650c82f95c4be6ec7f7ecde1034b
#
_cell.length_a   1.000
_cell.length_b   1.000
_cell.length_c   1.000
_cell.angle_alpha   90.00
_cell.angle_beta   90.00
_cell.angle_gamma   90.00
#
_symmetry.space_group_name_H-M   'P 1'
#
loop_
_entity.id
_entity.type
_entity.pdbx_description
1 polymer ?
#
loop_
_entity_poly.entity_id
_entity_poly.type
_entity_poly.pdbx_seq_one_letter_code
_entity_poly.pdbx_strand_id
1 'polypeptide(L)'
;MVKGQDSGFNLRSLIFKPFTVSEKLERSLGLYGLIAISLSATLGSTLFVIPALGADILAESGGTGAGLWLAFIVAGLIVLPSALSKAELGTAMPSSGGSYVYIRQTYGAWMGMISGLGLWASFGLKSAFALIGFSAYIYAVQGSLGFELTENISKIIAICLLTIIVLINIMGVKSIKRIQFPIVSVSVLFVLLLVALAAMDPSFEWSKPVQGDAFSDDGLFSWNGAVGLGSASAFVF
;
A
#
# COMPACT_ATOMS: atom_id res chain seq x y z
N MET A 1 32.55 -14.85 -56.77
CA MET A 1 32.49 -13.60 -56.00
C MET A 1 31.37 -13.74 -54.98
N VAL A 2 31.70 -14.16 -53.78
CA VAL A 2 30.75 -14.32 -52.69
C VAL A 2 30.82 -13.04 -51.90
N LYS A 3 29.72 -12.30 -51.84
CA LYS A 3 29.58 -11.04 -51.12
C LYS A 3 29.34 -11.37 -49.64
N GLY A 4 30.36 -11.15 -48.81
CA GLY A 4 30.27 -11.29 -47.37
C GLY A 4 29.22 -10.33 -46.82
N GLN A 5 28.24 -10.89 -46.13
CA GLN A 5 27.20 -10.17 -45.38
C GLN A 5 27.72 -10.00 -43.97
N ASP A 6 28.39 -8.87 -43.73
CA ASP A 6 28.78 -8.45 -42.36
C ASP A 6 27.51 -8.18 -41.55
N SER A 7 27.06 -9.20 -40.80
CA SER A 7 26.05 -9.04 -39.77
C SER A 7 26.69 -8.37 -38.57
N GLY A 8 26.99 -7.09 -38.69
CA GLY A 8 27.40 -6.26 -37.56
C GLY A 8 26.33 -6.30 -36.52
N PHE A 9 26.56 -7.02 -35.43
CA PHE A 9 25.74 -7.03 -34.23
C PHE A 9 25.67 -5.60 -33.68
N ASN A 10 24.59 -4.90 -33.99
CA ASN A 10 24.38 -3.50 -33.63
C ASN A 10 23.71 -3.40 -32.29
N LEU A 11 24.52 -3.30 -31.22
CA LEU A 11 24.07 -3.07 -29.86
C LEU A 11 23.11 -1.86 -29.70
N ARG A 12 23.26 -0.83 -30.53
CA ARG A 12 22.34 0.32 -30.54
C ARG A 12 20.93 -0.05 -30.94
N SER A 13 20.73 -1.02 -31.82
CA SER A 13 19.39 -1.45 -32.21
C SER A 13 18.67 -2.28 -31.17
N LEU A 14 19.40 -2.89 -30.25
CA LEU A 14 18.83 -3.59 -29.09
C LEU A 14 18.46 -2.63 -27.93
N ILE A 15 19.26 -1.56 -27.77
CA ILE A 15 19.04 -0.59 -26.69
C ILE A 15 17.95 0.42 -27.06
N PHE A 16 17.81 0.75 -28.36
CA PHE A 16 16.87 1.74 -28.87
C PHE A 16 15.73 1.16 -29.72
N LYS A 17 15.45 -0.14 -29.63
CA LYS A 17 14.20 -0.62 -30.22
C LYS A 17 13.05 0.12 -29.53
N PRO A 18 12.24 0.93 -30.26
CA PRO A 18 11.07 1.54 -29.68
C PRO A 18 10.21 0.39 -29.13
N PHE A 19 9.97 0.40 -27.84
CA PHE A 19 9.12 -0.58 -27.18
C PHE A 19 7.69 -0.30 -27.65
N THR A 20 7.33 -0.89 -28.80
CA THR A 20 5.96 -0.83 -29.30
C THR A 20 5.11 -1.73 -28.43
N VAL A 21 4.47 -1.14 -27.43
CA VAL A 21 3.41 -1.80 -26.65
C VAL A 21 2.20 -1.93 -27.56
N SER A 22 2.20 -2.96 -28.40
CA SER A 22 1.09 -3.31 -29.28
C SER A 22 0.28 -4.50 -28.73
N GLU A 23 0.30 -4.74 -27.44
CA GLU A 23 -0.64 -5.68 -26.84
C GLU A 23 -1.98 -4.99 -26.68
N LYS A 24 -2.98 -5.41 -27.45
CA LYS A 24 -4.38 -5.06 -27.19
C LYS A 24 -4.76 -5.62 -25.84
N LEU A 25 -4.78 -4.77 -24.83
CA LEU A 25 -5.26 -5.13 -23.50
C LEU A 25 -6.74 -5.51 -23.61
N GLU A 26 -7.06 -6.76 -23.35
CA GLU A 26 -8.44 -7.20 -23.24
C GLU A 26 -9.10 -6.57 -22.00
N ARG A 27 -10.21 -5.87 -22.21
CA ARG A 27 -11.01 -5.30 -21.12
C ARG A 27 -11.75 -6.42 -20.38
N SER A 28 -11.09 -7.12 -19.48
CA SER A 28 -11.68 -8.22 -18.70
C SER A 28 -12.29 -7.78 -17.36
N LEU A 29 -12.07 -6.51 -16.96
CA LEU A 29 -12.50 -5.99 -15.67
C LEU A 29 -13.47 -4.82 -15.87
N GLY A 30 -14.65 -4.91 -15.24
CA GLY A 30 -15.57 -3.77 -15.12
C GLY A 30 -15.13 -2.81 -14.02
N LEU A 31 -15.73 -1.62 -13.97
CA LEU A 31 -15.44 -0.55 -13.01
C LEU A 31 -15.43 -1.05 -11.54
N TYR A 32 -16.46 -1.78 -11.13
CA TYR A 32 -16.54 -2.34 -9.77
C TYR A 32 -15.42 -3.32 -9.45
N GLY A 33 -15.01 -4.14 -10.42
CA GLY A 33 -13.88 -5.05 -10.25
C GLY A 33 -12.56 -4.30 -10.11
N LEU A 34 -12.38 -3.21 -10.84
CA LEU A 34 -11.18 -2.37 -10.75
C LEU A 34 -11.12 -1.65 -9.40
N ILE A 35 -12.23 -1.07 -8.94
CA ILE A 35 -12.32 -0.43 -7.62
C ILE A 35 -12.05 -1.45 -6.51
N ALA A 36 -12.62 -2.64 -6.57
CA ALA A 36 -12.38 -3.68 -5.57
C ALA A 36 -10.92 -4.11 -5.49
N ILE A 37 -10.24 -4.28 -6.64
CA ILE A 37 -8.81 -4.62 -6.68
C ILE A 37 -7.97 -3.46 -6.14
N SER A 38 -8.29 -2.22 -6.50
CA SER A 38 -7.57 -1.03 -6.01
C SER A 38 -7.72 -0.87 -4.50
N LEU A 39 -8.95 -1.00 -3.97
CA LEU A 39 -9.19 -0.98 -2.53
C LEU A 39 -8.45 -2.12 -1.83
N SER A 40 -8.50 -3.34 -2.38
CA SER A 40 -7.77 -4.48 -1.81
C SER A 40 -6.26 -4.26 -1.76
N ALA A 41 -5.69 -3.58 -2.75
CA ALA A 41 -4.26 -3.27 -2.78
C ALA A 41 -3.84 -2.20 -1.76
N THR A 42 -4.78 -1.33 -1.36
CA THR A 42 -4.57 -0.27 -0.35
C THR A 42 -5.00 -0.69 1.05
N LEU A 43 -6.14 -1.39 1.18
CA LEU A 43 -6.66 -1.94 2.43
C LEU A 43 -5.92 -3.25 2.77
N GLY A 44 -4.76 -3.15 3.36
CA GLY A 44 -3.99 -4.30 3.84
C GLY A 44 -3.79 -4.20 5.36
N SER A 45 -2.76 -4.86 5.87
CA SER A 45 -2.31 -4.73 7.26
C SER A 45 -2.05 -3.26 7.64
N THR A 46 -1.72 -2.42 6.67
CA THR A 46 -1.50 -1.00 6.83
C THR A 46 -2.72 -0.26 7.39
N LEU A 47 -3.94 -0.68 7.05
CA LEU A 47 -5.16 -0.06 7.59
C LEU A 47 -5.25 -0.17 9.13
N PHE A 48 -4.73 -1.25 9.68
CA PHE A 48 -4.82 -1.53 11.12
C PHE A 48 -3.53 -1.17 11.88
N VAL A 49 -2.38 -1.34 11.25
CA VAL A 49 -1.06 -1.16 11.88
C VAL A 49 -0.61 0.31 11.81
N ILE A 50 -0.78 0.97 10.66
CA ILE A 50 -0.34 2.36 10.49
C ILE A 50 -1.06 3.34 11.45
N PRO A 51 -2.37 3.25 11.73
CA PRO A 51 -2.99 4.15 12.69
C PRO A 51 -2.39 4.03 14.10
N ALA A 52 -2.07 2.82 14.55
CA ALA A 52 -1.44 2.62 15.85
C ALA A 52 -0.05 3.25 15.90
N LEU A 53 0.81 2.93 14.93
CA LEU A 53 2.17 3.50 14.85
C LEU A 53 2.18 5.02 14.64
N GLY A 54 1.24 5.54 13.84
CA GLY A 54 1.11 6.98 13.64
C GLY A 54 0.63 7.72 14.89
N ALA A 55 -0.23 7.09 15.68
CA ALA A 55 -0.64 7.63 16.98
C ALA A 55 0.52 7.65 17.98
N ASP A 56 1.38 6.61 17.99
CA ASP A 56 2.58 6.56 18.81
C ASP A 56 3.56 7.70 18.43
N ILE A 57 3.76 7.95 17.13
CA ILE A 57 4.62 9.05 16.65
C ILE A 57 4.10 10.41 17.11
N LEU A 58 2.77 10.62 17.10
CA LEU A 58 2.18 11.84 17.63
C LEU A 58 2.32 11.92 19.15
N ALA A 59 2.16 10.81 19.85
CA ALA A 59 2.36 10.74 21.30
C ALA A 59 3.80 11.05 21.72
N GLU A 60 4.80 10.59 20.95
CA GLU A 60 6.21 10.94 21.17
C GLU A 60 6.50 12.44 21.04
N SER A 61 5.69 13.18 20.27
CA SER A 61 5.77 14.65 20.17
C SER A 61 5.00 15.38 21.28
N GLY A 62 4.49 14.67 22.28
CA GLY A 62 3.74 15.21 23.41
C GLY A 62 2.23 15.29 23.20
N GLY A 63 1.70 14.76 22.09
CA GLY A 63 0.27 14.71 21.83
C GLY A 63 -0.41 13.44 22.34
N THR A 64 -1.73 13.38 22.25
CA THR A 64 -2.52 12.19 22.62
C THR A 64 -2.66 11.17 21.48
N GLY A 65 -2.15 11.47 20.29
CA GLY A 65 -2.32 10.67 19.09
C GLY A 65 -3.70 10.77 18.44
N ALA A 66 -4.66 11.40 19.11
CA ALA A 66 -6.02 11.57 18.59
C ALA A 66 -6.12 12.44 17.33
N GLY A 67 -5.09 13.26 17.06
CA GLY A 67 -4.98 14.11 15.87
C GLY A 67 -4.53 13.40 14.59
N LEU A 68 -4.32 12.10 14.62
CA LEU A 68 -3.80 11.32 13.49
C LEU A 68 -4.63 11.47 12.20
N TRP A 69 -5.94 11.71 12.32
CA TRP A 69 -6.81 11.94 11.16
C TRP A 69 -6.32 13.10 10.27
N LEU A 70 -5.75 14.15 10.87
CA LEU A 70 -5.21 15.27 10.11
C LEU A 70 -3.93 14.87 9.37
N ALA A 71 -3.09 14.01 9.95
CA ALA A 71 -1.92 13.45 9.28
C ALA A 71 -2.33 12.66 8.02
N PHE A 72 -3.41 11.88 8.08
CA PHE A 72 -3.96 11.19 6.91
C PHE A 72 -4.47 12.15 5.83
N ILE A 73 -5.14 13.24 6.21
CA ILE A 73 -5.58 14.26 5.26
C ILE A 73 -4.38 14.93 4.59
N VAL A 74 -3.39 15.37 5.35
CA VAL A 74 -2.17 16.01 4.83
C VAL A 74 -1.44 15.06 3.89
N ALA A 75 -1.24 13.80 4.29
CA ALA A 75 -0.65 12.76 3.46
C ALA A 75 -1.42 12.60 2.14
N GLY A 76 -2.75 12.49 2.20
CA GLY A 76 -3.61 12.37 1.03
C GLY A 76 -3.49 13.56 0.07
N LEU A 77 -3.43 14.78 0.59
CA LEU A 77 -3.27 16.00 -0.22
C LEU A 77 -1.90 16.03 -0.92
N ILE A 78 -0.83 15.60 -0.25
CA ILE A 78 0.52 15.55 -0.84
C ILE A 78 0.59 14.49 -1.96
N VAL A 79 -0.09 13.34 -1.81
CA VAL A 79 -0.10 12.26 -2.82
C VAL A 79 -1.01 12.58 -4.01
N LEU A 80 -2.03 13.42 -3.82
CA LEU A 80 -3.07 13.68 -4.82
C LEU A 80 -2.52 14.12 -6.20
N PRO A 81 -1.55 15.05 -6.30
CA PRO A 81 -0.94 15.41 -7.60
C PRO A 81 -0.28 14.22 -8.29
N SER A 82 0.41 13.37 -7.53
CA SER A 82 1.04 12.15 -8.07
C SER A 82 0.00 11.15 -8.59
N ALA A 83 -1.11 10.99 -7.88
CA ALA A 83 -2.20 10.11 -8.29
C ALA A 83 -2.88 10.61 -9.58
N LEU A 84 -3.13 11.91 -9.69
CA LEU A 84 -3.71 12.53 -10.90
C LEU A 84 -2.76 12.36 -12.11
N SER A 85 -1.47 12.65 -11.94
CA SER A 85 -0.47 12.45 -13.01
C SER A 85 -0.41 10.99 -13.46
N LYS A 86 -0.47 10.03 -12.54
CA LYS A 86 -0.52 8.60 -12.89
C LYS A 86 -1.81 8.22 -13.61
N ALA A 87 -2.93 8.82 -13.27
CA ALA A 87 -4.21 8.60 -13.95
C ALA A 87 -4.16 9.09 -15.40
N GLU A 88 -3.62 10.29 -15.65
CA GLU A 88 -3.41 10.83 -16.99
C GLU A 88 -2.47 9.95 -17.82
N LEU A 89 -1.32 9.58 -17.27
CA LEU A 89 -0.38 8.69 -17.95
C LEU A 89 -0.99 7.32 -18.27
N GLY A 90 -1.83 6.78 -17.37
CA GLY A 90 -2.53 5.52 -17.57
C GLY A 90 -3.53 5.55 -18.72
N THR A 91 -4.17 6.70 -18.97
CA THR A 91 -5.07 6.89 -20.12
C THR A 91 -4.31 7.16 -21.40
N ALA A 92 -3.20 7.89 -21.35
CA ALA A 92 -2.39 8.24 -22.50
C ALA A 92 -1.55 7.04 -23.03
N MET A 93 -1.08 6.19 -22.11
CA MET A 93 -0.22 5.04 -22.43
C MET A 93 -0.75 3.75 -21.78
N PRO A 94 -1.86 3.18 -22.27
CA PRO A 94 -2.43 1.96 -21.70
C PRO A 94 -1.49 0.77 -21.95
N SER A 95 -0.69 0.42 -20.95
CA SER A 95 0.28 -0.66 -21.03
C SER A 95 0.35 -1.46 -19.73
N SER A 96 0.69 -2.74 -19.81
CA SER A 96 1.06 -3.53 -18.65
C SER A 96 2.45 -3.13 -18.16
N GLY A 97 2.59 -2.81 -16.85
CA GLY A 97 3.87 -2.40 -16.25
C GLY A 97 3.81 -1.06 -15.50
N GLY A 98 2.73 -0.30 -15.66
CA GLY A 98 2.48 0.93 -14.88
C GLY A 98 3.63 1.93 -14.93
N SER A 99 4.04 2.44 -13.76
CA SER A 99 5.05 3.50 -13.65
C SER A 99 6.41 3.15 -14.28
N TYR A 100 6.79 1.87 -14.32
CA TYR A 100 8.00 1.43 -15.01
C TYR A 100 8.00 1.82 -16.49
N VAL A 101 6.87 1.58 -17.18
CA VAL A 101 6.77 1.86 -18.63
C VAL A 101 6.82 3.36 -18.88
N TYR A 102 6.13 4.15 -18.09
CA TYR A 102 6.10 5.61 -18.23
C TYR A 102 7.50 6.21 -18.03
N ILE A 103 8.20 5.80 -16.99
CA ILE A 103 9.55 6.29 -16.70
C ILE A 103 10.54 5.84 -17.77
N ARG A 104 10.43 4.58 -18.24
CA ARG A 104 11.30 4.07 -19.31
C ARG A 104 11.12 4.83 -20.62
N GLN A 105 9.90 5.18 -20.98
CA GLN A 105 9.61 5.92 -22.20
C GLN A 105 10.08 7.37 -22.14
N THR A 106 9.96 8.01 -20.95
CA THR A 106 10.31 9.42 -20.80
C THR A 106 11.80 9.64 -20.53
N TYR A 107 12.39 8.84 -19.63
CA TYR A 107 13.76 9.03 -19.12
C TYR A 107 14.74 7.97 -19.59
N GLY A 108 14.30 7.02 -20.41
CA GLY A 108 15.13 5.98 -20.98
C GLY A 108 15.26 4.72 -20.12
N ALA A 109 16.01 3.74 -20.65
CA ALA A 109 16.09 2.38 -20.11
C ALA A 109 16.67 2.32 -18.68
N TRP A 110 17.67 3.14 -18.37
CA TRP A 110 18.32 3.17 -17.06
C TRP A 110 17.36 3.58 -15.95
N MET A 111 16.67 4.69 -16.10
CA MET A 111 15.70 5.17 -15.13
C MET A 111 14.49 4.22 -15.05
N GLY A 112 14.08 3.63 -16.16
CA GLY A 112 13.08 2.57 -16.18
C GLY A 112 13.49 1.37 -15.31
N MET A 113 14.73 0.90 -15.44
CA MET A 113 15.24 -0.23 -14.64
C MET A 113 15.23 0.09 -13.14
N ILE A 114 15.73 1.26 -12.74
CA ILE A 114 15.70 1.70 -11.33
C ILE A 114 14.27 1.76 -10.81
N SER A 115 13.34 2.33 -11.58
CA SER A 115 11.92 2.39 -11.22
C SER A 115 11.30 1.00 -11.09
N GLY A 116 11.62 0.07 -12.01
CA GLY A 116 11.12 -1.31 -11.96
C GLY A 116 11.61 -2.06 -10.73
N LEU A 117 12.89 -1.94 -10.39
CA LEU A 117 13.46 -2.52 -9.18
C LEU A 117 12.85 -1.90 -7.91
N GLY A 118 12.65 -0.58 -7.90
CA GLY A 118 11.99 0.11 -6.81
C GLY A 118 10.54 -0.36 -6.58
N LEU A 119 9.78 -0.54 -7.64
CA LEU A 119 8.42 -1.09 -7.56
C LEU A 119 8.43 -2.53 -7.03
N TRP A 120 9.32 -3.37 -7.55
CA TRP A 120 9.45 -4.76 -7.10
C TRP A 120 9.81 -4.83 -5.60
N ALA A 121 10.81 -4.05 -5.17
CA ALA A 121 11.22 -3.97 -3.78
C ALA A 121 10.08 -3.44 -2.88
N SER A 122 9.34 -2.42 -3.32
CA SER A 122 8.20 -1.86 -2.60
C SER A 122 7.11 -2.90 -2.37
N PHE A 123 6.75 -3.71 -3.39
CA PHE A 123 5.77 -4.77 -3.22
C PHE A 123 6.28 -5.90 -2.31
N GLY A 124 7.57 -6.26 -2.41
CA GLY A 124 8.21 -7.23 -1.53
C GLY A 124 8.18 -6.79 -0.06
N LEU A 125 8.55 -5.54 0.22
CA LEU A 125 8.53 -4.96 1.56
C LEU A 125 7.11 -4.87 2.12
N LYS A 126 6.12 -4.48 1.31
CA LYS A 126 4.70 -4.50 1.73
C LYS A 126 4.25 -5.91 2.16
N SER A 127 4.63 -6.93 1.41
CA SER A 127 4.29 -8.31 1.72
C SER A 127 4.95 -8.77 3.02
N ALA A 128 6.23 -8.44 3.22
CA ALA A 128 6.96 -8.74 4.45
C ALA A 128 6.32 -8.04 5.66
N PHE A 129 5.99 -6.75 5.53
CA PHE A 129 5.32 -5.97 6.56
C PHE A 129 3.94 -6.54 6.93
N ALA A 130 3.18 -7.02 5.93
CA ALA A 130 1.91 -7.68 6.17
C ALA A 130 2.04 -8.96 7.01
N LEU A 131 3.09 -9.75 6.78
CA LEU A 131 3.36 -10.97 7.57
C LEU A 131 3.79 -10.64 9.01
N ILE A 132 4.58 -9.59 9.20
CA ILE A 132 4.97 -9.11 10.55
C ILE A 132 3.73 -8.63 11.31
N GLY A 133 2.88 -7.82 10.67
CA GLY A 133 1.62 -7.38 11.25
C GLY A 133 0.70 -8.54 11.62
N PHE A 134 0.60 -9.54 10.75
CA PHE A 134 -0.17 -10.76 11.03
C PHE A 134 0.34 -11.50 12.27
N SER A 135 1.66 -11.63 12.42
CA SER A 135 2.27 -12.22 13.61
C SER A 135 1.90 -11.45 14.88
N ALA A 136 1.97 -10.11 14.84
CA ALA A 136 1.60 -9.27 15.98
C ALA A 136 0.13 -9.46 16.40
N TYR A 137 -0.78 -9.59 15.44
CA TYR A 137 -2.19 -9.87 15.73
C TYR A 137 -2.40 -11.26 16.35
N ILE A 138 -1.67 -12.28 15.90
CA ILE A 138 -1.73 -13.60 16.54
C ILE A 138 -1.34 -13.50 18.01
N TYR A 139 -0.26 -12.77 18.33
CA TYR A 139 0.16 -12.56 19.72
C TYR A 139 -0.90 -11.80 20.55
N ALA A 140 -1.55 -10.80 19.99
CA ALA A 140 -2.61 -10.06 20.67
C ALA A 140 -3.81 -10.94 20.98
N VAL A 141 -4.23 -11.78 20.03
CA VAL A 141 -5.40 -12.65 20.17
C VAL A 141 -5.13 -13.83 21.10
N GLN A 142 -3.93 -14.40 21.13
CA GLN A 142 -3.60 -15.52 22.03
C GLN A 142 -3.79 -15.15 23.51
N GLY A 143 -3.40 -13.93 23.90
CA GLY A 143 -3.61 -13.44 25.26
C GLY A 143 -5.07 -13.40 25.69
N SER A 144 -5.97 -13.14 24.75
CA SER A 144 -7.42 -13.10 24.98
C SER A 144 -8.06 -14.50 24.98
N LEU A 145 -7.49 -15.47 24.25
CA LEU A 145 -8.03 -16.82 24.11
C LEU A 145 -7.45 -17.83 25.12
N GLY A 146 -6.47 -17.42 25.93
CA GLY A 146 -5.91 -18.22 27.01
C GLY A 146 -5.04 -19.42 26.53
N PHE A 147 -4.50 -19.37 25.32
CA PHE A 147 -3.50 -20.32 24.85
C PHE A 147 -2.21 -19.61 24.50
N GLU A 148 -1.07 -20.21 24.83
CA GLU A 148 0.24 -19.66 24.51
C GLU A 148 0.79 -20.33 23.23
N LEU A 149 1.01 -19.52 22.20
CA LEU A 149 1.73 -19.96 21.01
C LEU A 149 3.23 -19.67 21.19
N THR A 150 4.02 -20.70 21.06
CA THR A 150 5.47 -20.52 20.99
C THR A 150 5.84 -19.72 19.75
N GLU A 151 6.86 -18.87 19.82
CA GLU A 151 7.35 -18.04 18.71
C GLU A 151 7.56 -18.84 17.42
N ASN A 152 8.01 -20.07 17.52
CA ASN A 152 8.22 -20.98 16.39
C ASN A 152 6.88 -21.35 15.69
N ILE A 153 5.83 -21.57 16.46
CA ILE A 153 4.49 -21.90 15.92
C ILE A 153 3.94 -20.70 15.15
N SER A 154 4.10 -19.49 15.68
CA SER A 154 3.67 -18.24 14.99
C SER A 154 4.41 -18.07 13.66
N LYS A 155 5.70 -18.34 13.60
CA LYS A 155 6.49 -18.33 12.35
C LYS A 155 6.00 -19.38 11.34
N ILE A 156 5.70 -20.59 11.80
CA ILE A 156 5.17 -21.66 10.95
C ILE A 156 3.81 -21.25 10.36
N ILE A 157 2.92 -20.67 11.16
CA ILE A 157 1.62 -20.19 10.70
C ILE A 157 1.79 -19.09 9.62
N ALA A 158 2.71 -18.14 9.82
CA ALA A 158 3.00 -17.10 8.85
C ALA A 158 3.55 -17.68 7.52
N ILE A 159 4.42 -18.68 7.58
CA ILE A 159 4.96 -19.36 6.39
C ILE A 159 3.86 -20.16 5.67
N CYS A 160 3.01 -20.85 6.40
CA CYS A 160 1.86 -21.56 5.83
C CYS A 160 0.90 -20.58 5.11
N LEU A 161 0.60 -19.45 5.75
CA LEU A 161 -0.23 -18.41 5.16
C LEU A 161 0.40 -17.85 3.87
N LEU A 162 1.69 -17.54 3.91
CA LEU A 162 2.43 -17.09 2.72
C LEU A 162 2.35 -18.12 1.60
N THR A 163 2.55 -19.39 1.91
CA THR A 163 2.47 -20.48 0.93
C THR A 163 1.09 -20.56 0.30
N ILE A 164 0.02 -20.47 1.10
CA ILE A 164 -1.37 -20.46 0.60
C ILE A 164 -1.59 -19.26 -0.34
N ILE A 165 -1.14 -18.07 0.03
CA ILE A 165 -1.26 -16.87 -0.79
C ILE A 165 -0.52 -17.05 -2.12
N VAL A 166 0.70 -17.60 -2.11
CA VAL A 166 1.46 -17.88 -3.33
C VAL A 166 0.74 -18.87 -4.22
N LEU A 167 0.20 -19.95 -3.68
CA LEU A 167 -0.56 -20.94 -4.44
C LEU A 167 -1.81 -20.31 -5.10
N ILE A 168 -2.55 -19.46 -4.37
CA ILE A 168 -3.71 -18.76 -4.92
C ILE A 168 -3.27 -17.81 -6.05
N ASN A 169 -2.13 -17.12 -5.92
CA ASN A 169 -1.61 -16.24 -6.95
C ASN A 169 -1.23 -17.01 -8.24
N ILE A 170 -0.69 -18.22 -8.13
CA ILE A 170 -0.37 -19.07 -9.28
C ILE A 170 -1.64 -19.46 -10.06
N MET A 171 -2.80 -19.57 -9.38
CA MET A 171 -4.09 -19.87 -10.01
C MET A 171 -4.63 -18.73 -10.91
N GLY A 172 -3.99 -17.59 -10.90
CA GLY A 172 -4.25 -16.46 -11.80
C GLY A 172 -5.29 -15.45 -11.31
N VAL A 173 -5.33 -14.30 -12.00
CA VAL A 173 -6.10 -13.10 -11.60
C VAL A 173 -7.62 -13.34 -11.43
N LYS A 174 -8.20 -14.26 -12.18
CA LYS A 174 -9.65 -14.56 -12.05
C LYS A 174 -9.98 -15.19 -10.70
N SER A 175 -9.12 -16.06 -10.18
CA SER A 175 -9.27 -16.69 -8.85
C SER A 175 -9.04 -15.67 -7.73
N ILE A 176 -8.03 -14.83 -7.88
CA ILE A 176 -7.72 -13.76 -6.95
C ILE A 176 -8.92 -12.83 -6.75
N LYS A 177 -9.55 -12.35 -7.83
CA LYS A 177 -10.74 -11.51 -7.78
C LYS A 177 -11.90 -12.13 -6.97
N ARG A 178 -12.13 -13.43 -7.15
CA ARG A 178 -13.21 -14.15 -6.45
C ARG A 178 -12.99 -14.22 -4.93
N ILE A 179 -11.73 -14.27 -4.50
CA ILE A 179 -11.35 -14.33 -3.08
C ILE A 179 -11.24 -12.93 -2.49
N GLN A 180 -10.65 -11.98 -3.21
CA GLN A 180 -10.45 -10.61 -2.72
C GLN A 180 -11.75 -9.85 -2.48
N PHE A 181 -12.74 -9.99 -3.37
CA PHE A 181 -13.98 -9.24 -3.23
C PHE A 181 -14.71 -9.46 -1.90
N PRO A 182 -14.99 -10.72 -1.47
CA PRO A 182 -15.60 -10.93 -0.17
C PRO A 182 -14.72 -10.50 1.01
N ILE A 183 -13.41 -10.69 0.94
CA ILE A 183 -12.51 -10.28 2.01
C ILE A 183 -12.54 -8.76 2.19
N VAL A 184 -12.45 -7.99 1.10
CA VAL A 184 -12.54 -6.52 1.16
C VAL A 184 -13.90 -6.08 1.68
N SER A 185 -14.98 -6.71 1.24
CA SER A 185 -16.34 -6.40 1.72
C SER A 185 -16.48 -6.63 3.22
N VAL A 186 -15.98 -7.75 3.73
CA VAL A 186 -15.95 -8.05 5.17
C VAL A 186 -15.10 -7.06 5.93
N SER A 187 -13.91 -6.70 5.41
CA SER A 187 -13.03 -5.72 6.06
C SER A 187 -13.68 -4.34 6.16
N VAL A 188 -14.33 -3.88 5.09
CA VAL A 188 -15.06 -2.60 5.10
C VAL A 188 -16.22 -2.63 6.06
N LEU A 189 -17.02 -3.70 6.07
CA LEU A 189 -18.12 -3.86 7.02
C LEU A 189 -17.63 -3.89 8.46
N PHE A 190 -16.51 -4.56 8.73
CA PHE A 190 -15.90 -4.61 10.05
C PHE A 190 -15.45 -3.23 10.53
N VAL A 191 -14.80 -2.45 9.67
CA VAL A 191 -14.41 -1.06 10.00
C VAL A 191 -15.63 -0.19 10.27
N LEU A 192 -16.68 -0.30 9.43
CA LEU A 192 -17.92 0.44 9.65
C LEU A 192 -18.60 0.03 10.97
N LEU A 193 -18.57 -1.25 11.31
CA LEU A 193 -19.09 -1.74 12.59
C LEU A 193 -18.31 -1.15 13.77
N LEU A 194 -16.96 -1.13 13.69
CA LEU A 194 -16.14 -0.52 14.74
C LEU A 194 -16.43 0.98 14.92
N VAL A 195 -16.58 1.70 13.81
CA VAL A 195 -16.95 3.13 13.86
C VAL A 195 -18.34 3.30 14.47
N ALA A 196 -19.31 2.47 14.12
CA ALA A 196 -20.65 2.53 14.68
C ALA A 196 -20.65 2.22 16.19
N LEU A 197 -19.90 1.20 16.62
CA LEU A 197 -19.76 0.86 18.03
C LEU A 197 -19.09 2.00 18.83
N ALA A 198 -18.02 2.58 18.28
CA ALA A 198 -17.36 3.72 18.89
C ALA A 198 -18.29 4.95 18.99
N ALA A 199 -19.11 5.18 17.96
CA ALA A 199 -20.09 6.27 17.97
C ALA A 199 -21.24 6.08 18.98
N MET A 200 -21.54 4.83 19.34
CA MET A 200 -22.57 4.50 20.31
C MET A 200 -22.04 4.45 21.75
N ASP A 201 -20.73 4.49 21.94
CA ASP A 201 -20.12 4.46 23.27
C ASP A 201 -20.29 5.83 23.95
N PRO A 202 -20.99 5.91 25.11
CA PRO A 202 -21.18 7.17 25.84
C PRO A 202 -19.87 7.78 26.34
N SER A 203 -18.81 6.99 26.46
CA SER A 203 -17.48 7.45 26.90
C SER A 203 -16.66 8.05 25.75
N PHE A 204 -17.15 7.97 24.50
CA PHE A 204 -16.46 8.50 23.35
C PHE A 204 -16.58 10.02 23.25
N GLU A 205 -15.51 10.72 23.49
CA GLU A 205 -15.45 12.18 23.41
C GLU A 205 -15.09 12.65 22.00
N TRP A 206 -16.08 13.07 21.24
CA TRP A 206 -15.94 13.58 19.87
C TRP A 206 -15.05 14.84 19.77
N SER A 207 -14.83 15.55 20.88
CA SER A 207 -13.99 16.74 20.93
C SER A 207 -12.49 16.44 20.94
N LYS A 208 -12.08 15.29 21.48
CA LYS A 208 -10.65 14.93 21.61
C LYS A 208 -9.85 14.99 20.31
N PRO A 209 -10.35 14.48 19.17
CA PRO A 209 -9.59 14.55 17.91
C PRO A 209 -9.30 15.96 17.41
N VAL A 210 -9.98 16.98 17.94
CA VAL A 210 -9.88 18.37 17.48
C VAL A 210 -9.22 19.28 18.52
N GLN A 211 -9.02 18.78 19.75
CA GLN A 211 -8.36 19.53 20.82
C GLN A 211 -6.88 19.74 20.50
N GLY A 212 -6.31 20.84 21.00
CA GLY A 212 -4.92 21.19 20.72
C GLY A 212 -3.92 20.15 21.23
N ASP A 213 -4.20 19.52 22.37
CA ASP A 213 -3.41 18.45 22.97
C ASP A 213 -3.44 17.13 22.17
N ALA A 214 -4.35 16.98 21.18
CA ALA A 214 -4.35 15.84 20.28
C ALA A 214 -3.06 15.75 19.43
N PHE A 215 -2.36 16.86 19.23
CA PHE A 215 -1.17 16.96 18.40
C PHE A 215 0.11 17.13 19.22
N SER A 216 0.06 17.93 20.28
CA SER A 216 1.13 18.07 21.28
C SER A 216 0.59 18.84 22.48
N ASP A 217 1.28 18.79 23.63
CA ASP A 217 0.95 19.54 24.85
C ASP A 217 0.91 21.06 24.60
N ASP A 218 1.73 21.54 23.66
CA ASP A 218 1.79 22.97 23.26
C ASP A 218 0.78 23.33 22.15
N GLY A 219 0.03 22.36 21.63
CA GLY A 219 -0.97 22.50 20.57
C GLY A 219 -0.46 22.31 19.15
N LEU A 220 -1.39 22.30 18.19
CA LEU A 220 -1.12 22.02 16.76
C LEU A 220 -0.10 23.01 16.14
N PHE A 221 -0.15 24.26 16.50
CA PHE A 221 0.70 25.31 15.91
C PHE A 221 2.06 25.47 16.61
N SER A 222 2.38 24.61 17.57
CA SER A 222 3.72 24.54 18.16
C SER A 222 4.69 23.84 17.21
N TRP A 223 6.00 24.01 17.46
CA TRP A 223 7.03 23.31 16.70
C TRP A 223 6.90 21.79 16.84
N ASN A 224 6.67 21.29 18.05
CA ASN A 224 6.50 19.86 18.33
C ASN A 224 5.28 19.28 17.64
N GLY A 225 4.13 19.97 17.67
CA GLY A 225 2.93 19.58 16.97
C GLY A 225 3.11 19.51 15.46
N ALA A 226 3.80 20.52 14.87
CA ALA A 226 4.10 20.53 13.45
C ALA A 226 5.05 19.38 13.03
N VAL A 227 6.08 19.11 13.85
CA VAL A 227 7.03 18.00 13.62
C VAL A 227 6.33 16.65 13.76
N GLY A 228 5.51 16.46 14.80
CA GLY A 228 4.74 15.25 14.99
C GLY A 228 3.76 14.97 13.85
N LEU A 229 3.02 15.99 13.41
CA LEU A 229 2.11 15.90 12.27
C LEU A 229 2.87 15.59 10.97
N GLY A 230 4.01 16.24 10.75
CA GLY A 230 4.84 16.01 9.57
C GLY A 230 5.42 14.60 9.53
N SER A 231 5.97 14.11 10.63
CA SER A 231 6.50 12.74 10.73
C SER A 231 5.41 11.68 10.60
N ALA A 232 4.27 11.86 11.26
CA ALA A 232 3.13 10.95 11.13
C ALA A 232 2.58 10.93 9.70
N SER A 233 2.46 12.08 9.03
CA SER A 233 2.01 12.15 7.63
C SER A 233 3.01 11.50 6.68
N ALA A 234 4.32 11.65 6.89
CA ALA A 234 5.36 10.99 6.11
C ALA A 234 5.34 9.46 6.30
N PHE A 235 4.98 8.98 7.49
CA PHE A 235 4.87 7.57 7.79
C PHE A 235 3.66 6.90 7.10
N VAL A 236 2.58 7.64 6.89
CA VAL A 236 1.37 7.17 6.21
C VAL A 236 1.59 6.91 4.70
N PHE A 237 2.61 7.54 4.09
CA PHE A 237 3.02 7.29 2.71
C PHE A 237 3.75 5.95 2.55
#